data_67a1da876a58cb7ab7c58ac1aeef9a0b
#
_entry.id   67a1da876a58cb7ab7c58ac1aeef9a0b
#
_cell.length_a   1.000
_cell.length_b   1.000
_cell.length_c   1.000
_cell.angle_alpha   90.00
_cell.angle_beta   90.00
_cell.angle_gamma   90.00
#
_symmetry.space_group_name_H-M   'P 1'
#
loop_
_entity.id
_entity.type
_entity.pdbx_description
1 polymer ?
#
loop_
_entity_poly.entity_id
_entity_poly.type
_entity_poly.pdbx_seq_one_letter_code
_entity_poly.pdbx_strand_id
1 'polypeptide(L)'
;MRKVLILMGSPRRNGNTAKLAAEFARGAKDGGVAVTEIVLREKTIGDCLGCCACRSNGGCCVQKDDMREVYAALEENDVIVLASPVYFYTWTSLMKRVIDRTFAVEPHLRNKAFYLLATGAASEESGMETMLDSFRQ
;
A
#
# COMPACT_ATOMS: atom_id res chain seq x y z
N MET A 1 14.99 -14.20 -7.00
CA MET A 1 15.15 -12.74 -7.17
C MET A 1 14.01 -12.06 -6.45
N ARG A 2 14.29 -11.05 -5.62
CA ARG A 2 13.25 -10.32 -4.89
C ARG A 2 12.38 -9.51 -5.87
N LYS A 3 11.09 -9.44 -5.58
CA LYS A 3 10.12 -8.65 -6.33
C LYS A 3 9.56 -7.55 -5.45
N VAL A 4 9.35 -6.38 -6.00
CA VAL A 4 8.84 -5.19 -5.29
C VAL A 4 7.47 -4.83 -5.83
N LEU A 5 6.51 -4.64 -4.92
CA LEU A 5 5.22 -4.03 -5.18
C LEU A 5 5.20 -2.61 -4.61
N ILE A 6 4.84 -1.62 -5.41
CA ILE A 6 4.57 -0.26 -4.96
C ILE A 6 3.06 -0.01 -5.04
N LEU A 7 2.43 0.24 -3.90
CA LEU A 7 1.05 0.69 -3.81
C LEU A 7 1.02 2.22 -3.74
N MET A 8 0.48 2.84 -4.79
CA MET A 8 0.44 4.29 -4.93
C MET A 8 -0.88 4.86 -4.38
N GLY A 9 -0.84 5.43 -3.19
CA GLY A 9 -2.00 5.96 -2.47
C GLY A 9 -2.29 7.45 -2.69
N SER A 10 -1.60 8.11 -3.61
CA SER A 10 -1.87 9.53 -3.90
C SER A 10 -3.05 9.70 -4.86
N PRO A 11 -3.97 10.64 -4.60
CA PRO A 11 -5.01 11.00 -5.56
C PRO A 11 -4.47 11.85 -6.73
N ARG A 12 -3.28 12.41 -6.60
CA ARG A 12 -2.65 13.25 -7.63
C ARG A 12 -1.79 12.40 -8.58
N ARG A 13 -1.94 12.61 -9.90
CA ARG A 13 -1.16 11.86 -10.91
C ARG A 13 0.34 12.14 -10.85
N ASN A 14 0.71 13.42 -10.76
CA ASN A 14 2.10 13.90 -10.87
C ASN A 14 2.53 14.68 -9.62
N GLY A 15 2.06 14.25 -8.45
CA GLY A 15 2.40 14.87 -7.17
C GLY A 15 3.76 14.42 -6.64
N ASN A 16 4.13 14.93 -5.47
CA ASN A 16 5.41 14.62 -4.84
C ASN A 16 5.55 13.13 -4.47
N THR A 17 4.47 12.49 -4.04
CA THR A 17 4.47 11.05 -3.75
C THR A 17 4.80 10.23 -5.00
N ALA A 18 4.22 10.60 -6.16
CA ALA A 18 4.50 9.93 -7.42
C ALA A 18 5.97 10.07 -7.86
N LYS A 19 6.55 11.25 -7.67
CA LYS A 19 7.97 11.49 -7.97
C LYS A 19 8.88 10.67 -7.07
N LEU A 20 8.59 10.62 -5.78
CA LEU A 20 9.38 9.85 -4.80
C LEU A 20 9.30 8.35 -5.11
N ALA A 21 8.11 7.83 -5.42
CA ALA A 21 7.93 6.42 -5.79
C ALA A 21 8.60 6.07 -7.12
N ALA A 22 8.60 6.97 -8.10
CA ALA A 22 9.30 6.78 -9.36
C ALA A 22 10.81 6.65 -9.17
N GLU A 23 11.42 7.48 -8.31
CA GLU A 23 12.84 7.39 -7.99
C GLU A 23 13.17 6.10 -7.23
N PHE A 24 12.32 5.68 -6.30
CA PHE A 24 12.46 4.38 -5.64
C PHE A 24 12.41 3.23 -6.67
N ALA A 25 11.41 3.24 -7.55
CA ALA A 25 11.26 2.22 -8.59
C ALA A 25 12.46 2.18 -9.54
N ARG A 26 12.99 3.36 -9.92
CA ARG A 26 14.20 3.45 -10.76
C ARG A 26 15.38 2.80 -10.06
N GLY A 27 15.67 3.16 -8.82
CA GLY A 27 16.78 2.57 -8.06
C GLY A 27 16.66 1.05 -7.89
N ALA A 28 15.43 0.54 -7.65
CA ALA A 28 15.20 -0.90 -7.57
C ALA A 28 15.46 -1.61 -8.91
N LYS A 29 15.01 -1.04 -10.03
CA LYS A 29 15.23 -1.57 -11.38
C LYS A 29 16.71 -1.52 -11.77
N ASP A 30 17.41 -0.44 -11.44
CA ASP A 30 18.87 -0.33 -11.67
C ASP A 30 19.64 -1.40 -10.88
N GLY A 31 19.13 -1.80 -9.71
CA GLY A 31 19.63 -2.94 -8.93
C GLY A 31 19.18 -4.32 -9.42
N GLY A 32 18.54 -4.42 -10.58
CA GLY A 32 18.07 -5.68 -11.16
C GLY A 32 16.83 -6.27 -10.52
N VAL A 33 16.06 -5.47 -9.76
CA VAL A 33 14.84 -5.93 -9.07
C VAL A 33 13.60 -5.67 -9.92
N ALA A 34 12.72 -6.68 -10.03
CA ALA A 34 11.43 -6.50 -10.70
C ALA A 34 10.50 -5.64 -9.84
N VAL A 35 9.88 -4.63 -10.45
CA VAL A 35 8.97 -3.69 -9.77
C VAL A 35 7.60 -3.72 -10.44
N THR A 36 6.58 -3.95 -9.62
CA THR A 36 5.16 -3.82 -9.98
C THR A 36 4.60 -2.59 -9.28
N GLU A 37 3.83 -1.77 -9.99
CA GLU A 37 3.17 -0.59 -9.43
C GLU A 37 1.66 -0.72 -9.58
N ILE A 38 0.90 -0.48 -8.52
CA ILE A 38 -0.56 -0.37 -8.54
C ILE A 38 -0.96 1.03 -8.10
N VAL A 39 -1.63 1.73 -8.99
CA VAL A 39 -2.10 3.11 -8.77
C VAL A 39 -3.53 3.06 -8.25
N LEU A 40 -3.69 3.23 -6.94
CA LEU A 40 -4.95 2.98 -6.24
C LEU A 40 -6.10 3.90 -6.66
N ARG A 41 -5.82 5.15 -7.09
CA ARG A 41 -6.86 6.05 -7.60
C ARG A 41 -7.51 5.55 -8.90
N GLU A 42 -6.87 4.62 -9.61
CA GLU A 42 -7.38 4.05 -10.86
C GLU A 42 -8.13 2.73 -10.63
N LYS A 43 -8.24 2.30 -9.38
CA LYS A 43 -8.91 1.07 -8.98
C LYS A 43 -10.24 1.34 -8.30
N THR A 44 -11.18 0.46 -8.55
CA THR A 44 -12.47 0.44 -7.84
C THR A 44 -12.37 -0.53 -6.67
N ILE A 45 -12.14 0.01 -5.49
CA ILE A 45 -11.97 -0.77 -4.25
C ILE A 45 -12.97 -0.26 -3.22
N GLY A 46 -13.86 -1.12 -2.75
CA GLY A 46 -14.82 -0.79 -1.69
C GLY A 46 -14.18 -0.80 -0.30
N ASP A 47 -14.85 -0.19 0.65
CA ASP A 47 -14.43 -0.20 2.05
C ASP A 47 -14.55 -1.60 2.67
N CYS A 48 -13.76 -1.89 3.70
CA CYS A 48 -13.95 -3.11 4.47
C CYS A 48 -15.30 -3.07 5.20
N LEU A 49 -16.12 -4.11 5.04
CA LEU A 49 -17.44 -4.19 5.65
C LEU A 49 -17.39 -4.66 7.11
N GLY A 50 -16.23 -5.07 7.62
CA GLY A 50 -16.10 -5.63 8.97
C GLY A 50 -16.86 -6.95 9.18
N CYS A 51 -17.28 -7.62 8.11
CA CYS A 51 -18.12 -8.82 8.17
C CYS A 51 -17.39 -10.09 8.62
N CYS A 52 -16.05 -10.07 8.67
CA CYS A 52 -15.18 -11.19 9.04
C CYS A 52 -15.37 -12.48 8.23
N ALA A 53 -16.10 -12.47 7.11
CA ALA A 53 -16.32 -13.65 6.28
C ALA A 53 -15.00 -14.24 5.75
N CYS A 54 -13.99 -13.42 5.51
CA CYS A 54 -12.66 -13.87 5.07
C CYS A 54 -11.97 -14.79 6.09
N ARG A 55 -12.29 -14.71 7.38
CA ARG A 55 -11.71 -15.59 8.41
C ARG A 55 -12.27 -17.03 8.35
N SER A 56 -13.46 -17.21 7.82
CA SER A 56 -14.12 -18.51 7.73
C SER A 56 -14.06 -19.15 6.33
N ASN A 57 -13.58 -18.42 5.31
CA ASN A 57 -13.54 -18.91 3.93
C ASN A 57 -12.13 -18.96 3.32
N GLY A 58 -11.10 -19.15 4.15
CA GLY A 58 -9.74 -19.33 3.69
C GLY A 58 -9.03 -18.04 3.24
N GLY A 59 -9.42 -16.88 3.76
CA GLY A 59 -8.77 -15.61 3.44
C GLY A 59 -9.38 -14.90 2.21
N CYS A 60 -10.50 -15.37 1.68
CA CYS A 60 -11.16 -14.74 0.55
C CYS A 60 -12.15 -13.65 1.00
N CYS A 61 -11.96 -12.44 0.52
CA CYS A 61 -12.95 -11.38 0.70
C CYS A 61 -14.18 -11.64 -0.15
N VAL A 62 -15.38 -11.40 0.42
CA VAL A 62 -16.65 -11.58 -0.30
C VAL A 62 -16.91 -10.52 -1.37
N GLN A 63 -16.25 -9.36 -1.26
CA GLN A 63 -16.38 -8.28 -2.23
C GLN A 63 -15.65 -8.63 -3.53
N LYS A 64 -16.32 -8.39 -4.66
CA LYS A 64 -15.80 -8.65 -6.01
C LYS A 64 -15.42 -7.32 -6.66
N ASP A 65 -14.25 -6.81 -6.33
CA ASP A 65 -13.71 -5.56 -6.83
C ASP A 65 -12.21 -5.68 -7.16
N ASP A 66 -11.57 -4.56 -7.51
CA ASP A 66 -10.16 -4.53 -7.92
C ASP A 66 -9.19 -4.89 -6.78
N MET A 67 -9.67 -5.05 -5.55
CA MET A 67 -8.83 -5.53 -4.45
C MET A 67 -8.25 -6.93 -4.72
N ARG A 68 -8.87 -7.71 -5.60
CA ARG A 68 -8.33 -9.01 -6.03
C ARG A 68 -6.96 -8.89 -6.69
N GLU A 69 -6.77 -7.87 -7.52
CA GLU A 69 -5.47 -7.59 -8.14
C GLU A 69 -4.43 -7.23 -7.06
N VAL A 70 -4.84 -6.43 -6.07
CA VAL A 70 -3.97 -6.05 -4.96
C VAL A 70 -3.59 -7.28 -4.12
N TYR A 71 -4.52 -8.16 -3.81
CA TYR A 71 -4.22 -9.40 -3.08
C TYR A 71 -3.21 -10.27 -3.82
N ALA A 72 -3.41 -10.50 -5.12
CA ALA A 72 -2.47 -11.29 -5.93
C ALA A 72 -1.07 -10.66 -5.94
N ALA A 73 -1.00 -9.34 -6.12
CA ALA A 73 0.26 -8.62 -6.10
C ALA A 73 0.96 -8.66 -4.72
N LEU A 74 0.19 -8.57 -3.63
CA LEU A 74 0.72 -8.71 -2.26
C LEU A 74 1.32 -10.09 -2.04
N GLU A 75 0.70 -11.15 -2.55
CA GLU A 75 1.20 -12.52 -2.42
C GLU A 75 2.47 -12.75 -3.25
N GLU A 76 2.51 -12.25 -4.47
CA GLU A 76 3.60 -12.48 -5.43
C GLU A 76 4.89 -11.72 -5.14
N ASN A 77 4.84 -10.64 -4.35
CA ASN A 77 5.98 -9.76 -4.10
C ASN A 77 6.54 -9.94 -2.69
N ASP A 78 7.87 -9.84 -2.57
CA ASP A 78 8.59 -10.00 -1.30
C ASP A 78 8.70 -8.71 -0.52
N VAL A 79 8.70 -7.60 -1.24
CA VAL A 79 8.84 -6.25 -0.71
C VAL A 79 7.62 -5.43 -1.09
N ILE A 80 6.99 -4.84 -0.09
CA ILE A 80 5.78 -4.02 -0.24
C ILE A 80 6.11 -2.58 0.12
N VAL A 81 5.90 -1.67 -0.80
CA VAL A 81 6.11 -0.24 -0.60
C VAL A 81 4.76 0.47 -0.56
N LEU A 82 4.48 1.11 0.55
CA LEU A 82 3.28 1.93 0.74
C LEU A 82 3.67 3.39 0.48
N ALA A 83 3.25 3.94 -0.66
CA ALA A 83 3.53 5.32 -1.04
C ALA A 83 2.27 6.17 -0.85
N SER A 84 2.27 7.07 0.14
CA SER A 84 1.09 7.88 0.47
C SER A 84 1.50 9.27 0.92
N PRO A 85 0.80 10.33 0.46
CA PRO A 85 0.89 11.61 1.13
C PRO A 85 0.24 11.52 2.51
N VAL A 86 0.68 12.39 3.42
CA VAL A 86 0.05 12.54 4.75
C VAL A 86 -1.18 13.42 4.60
N TYR A 87 -2.36 12.84 4.80
CA TYR A 87 -3.63 13.55 4.84
C TYR A 87 -4.19 13.45 6.24
N PHE A 88 -4.39 14.59 6.87
CA PHE A 88 -4.90 14.68 8.24
C PHE A 88 -4.14 13.73 9.20
N TYR A 89 -2.82 13.88 9.21
CA TYR A 89 -1.85 13.14 10.06
C TYR A 89 -1.61 11.67 9.72
N THR A 90 -2.28 11.09 8.71
CA THR A 90 -2.16 9.66 8.43
C THR A 90 -2.32 9.36 6.93
N TRP A 91 -2.71 8.15 6.61
CA TRP A 91 -2.90 7.65 5.25
C TRP A 91 -4.00 8.40 4.49
N THR A 92 -3.88 8.47 3.18
CA THR A 92 -5.04 8.83 2.34
C THR A 92 -6.14 7.78 2.50
N SER A 93 -7.38 8.15 2.21
CA SER A 93 -8.49 7.19 2.19
C SER A 93 -8.26 6.07 1.18
N LEU A 94 -7.61 6.35 0.04
CA LEU A 94 -7.23 5.34 -0.96
C LEU A 94 -6.33 4.26 -0.35
N MET A 95 -5.28 4.66 0.36
CA MET A 95 -4.36 3.72 1.00
C MET A 95 -5.00 3.03 2.20
N LYS A 96 -5.70 3.78 3.06
CA LYS A 96 -6.31 3.21 4.28
C LYS A 96 -7.34 2.14 3.96
N ARG A 97 -8.14 2.34 2.91
CA ARG A 97 -9.08 1.33 2.41
C ARG A 97 -8.40 0.02 2.04
N VAL A 98 -7.27 0.10 1.36
CA VAL A 98 -6.47 -1.09 1.01
C VAL A 98 -5.90 -1.74 2.28
N ILE A 99 -5.33 -0.95 3.19
CA ILE A 99 -4.80 -1.46 4.48
C ILE A 99 -5.90 -2.20 5.24
N ASP A 100 -7.11 -1.64 5.38
CA ASP A 100 -8.21 -2.29 6.07
C ASP A 100 -8.61 -3.62 5.41
N ARG A 101 -8.55 -3.66 4.08
CA ARG A 101 -8.89 -4.85 3.30
C ARG A 101 -7.82 -5.94 3.32
N THR A 102 -6.56 -5.62 3.68
CA THR A 102 -5.51 -6.64 3.83
C THR A 102 -5.76 -7.61 4.97
N PHE A 103 -6.71 -7.32 5.87
CA PHE A 103 -7.16 -8.25 6.90
C PHE A 103 -7.49 -9.66 6.37
N ALA A 104 -7.99 -9.76 5.14
CA ALA A 104 -8.28 -11.04 4.51
C ALA A 104 -7.03 -11.90 4.27
N VAL A 105 -5.91 -11.27 3.93
CA VAL A 105 -4.65 -11.96 3.56
C VAL A 105 -3.53 -11.76 4.60
N GLU A 106 -3.84 -11.18 5.75
CA GLU A 106 -2.86 -10.87 6.81
C GLU A 106 -1.92 -12.03 7.13
N PRO A 107 -2.36 -13.29 7.25
CA PRO A 107 -1.45 -14.41 7.50
C PRO A 107 -0.42 -14.65 6.39
N HIS A 108 -0.72 -14.24 5.15
CA HIS A 108 0.16 -14.41 3.99
C HIS A 108 1.18 -13.29 3.87
N LEU A 109 1.04 -12.21 4.65
CA LEU A 109 1.95 -11.07 4.63
C LEU A 109 3.19 -11.26 5.53
N ARG A 110 3.26 -12.37 6.25
CA ARG A 110 4.41 -12.72 7.08
C ARG A 110 5.67 -12.92 6.24
N ASN A 111 6.82 -12.51 6.77
CA ASN A 111 8.12 -12.60 6.11
C ASN A 111 8.29 -11.69 4.88
N LYS A 112 7.42 -10.69 4.69
CA LYS A 112 7.60 -9.65 3.69
C LYS A 112 8.24 -8.41 4.30
N ALA A 113 9.06 -7.71 3.51
CA ALA A 113 9.60 -6.42 3.93
C ALA A 113 8.65 -5.30 3.53
N PHE A 114 8.38 -4.38 4.46
CA PHE A 114 7.53 -3.22 4.22
C PHE A 114 8.34 -1.94 4.25
N TYR A 115 8.08 -1.04 3.31
CA TYR A 115 8.66 0.30 3.24
C TYR A 115 7.55 1.34 3.14
N LEU A 116 7.78 2.48 3.77
CA LEU A 116 6.92 3.65 3.69
C LEU A 116 7.61 4.75 2.89
N LEU A 117 6.93 5.26 1.87
CA LEU A 117 7.28 6.49 1.19
C LEU A 117 6.19 7.52 1.50
N ALA A 118 6.49 8.44 2.40
CA ALA A 118 5.55 9.46 2.84
C ALA A 118 5.99 10.86 2.39
N THR A 119 5.02 11.66 1.97
CA THR A 119 5.19 13.08 1.68
C THR A 119 4.14 13.88 2.44
N GLY A 120 4.50 15.05 2.92
CA GLY A 120 3.60 15.90 3.69
C GLY A 120 3.94 17.37 3.56
N ALA A 121 2.99 18.23 3.89
CA ALA A 121 3.18 19.68 3.88
C ALA A 121 3.76 20.23 5.19
N ALA A 122 3.84 19.41 6.24
CA ALA A 122 4.41 19.83 7.52
C ALA A 122 5.91 20.12 7.37
N SER A 123 6.34 21.22 7.95
CA SER A 123 7.76 21.62 7.99
C SER A 123 8.57 20.84 9.03
N GLU A 124 7.91 20.10 9.91
CA GLU A 124 8.51 19.33 10.99
C GLU A 124 8.13 17.86 10.90
N GLU A 125 9.02 17.02 11.38
CA GLU A 125 8.82 15.55 11.42
C GLU A 125 7.59 15.15 12.27
N SER A 126 7.25 15.92 13.30
CA SER A 126 6.06 15.74 14.14
C SER A 126 4.75 15.63 13.36
N GLY A 127 4.65 16.25 12.18
CA GLY A 127 3.48 16.13 11.31
C GLY A 127 3.27 14.74 10.69
N MET A 128 4.25 13.85 10.79
CA MET A 128 4.20 12.48 10.24
C MET A 128 4.18 11.39 11.33
N GLU A 129 4.30 11.72 12.59
CA GLU A 129 4.43 10.75 13.70
C GLU A 129 3.28 9.74 13.72
N THR A 130 2.04 10.20 13.58
CA THR A 130 0.86 9.31 13.59
C THR A 130 0.90 8.28 12.44
N MET A 131 1.33 8.70 11.25
CA MET A 131 1.48 7.78 10.12
C MET A 131 2.62 6.80 10.38
N LEU A 132 3.76 7.26 10.89
CA LEU A 132 4.91 6.40 11.22
C LEU A 132 4.54 5.36 12.29
N ASP A 133 3.81 5.76 13.32
CA ASP A 133 3.36 4.85 14.36
C ASP A 133 2.38 3.81 13.80
N SER A 134 1.43 4.24 12.98
CA SER A 134 0.52 3.31 12.30
C SER A 134 1.25 2.33 11.39
N PHE A 135 2.31 2.76 10.71
CA PHE A 135 3.11 1.88 9.85
C PHE A 135 3.92 0.85 10.62
N ARG A 136 4.35 1.16 11.84
CA ARG A 136 5.17 0.27 12.69
C ARG A 136 4.37 -0.84 13.35
N GLN A 137 3.03 -0.72 13.43
CA GLN A 137 2.15 -1.75 14.01
C GLN A 137 1.95 -2.93 13.07
#